data_029a0d28e69da52d6587eee86229ef31
#
_entry.id   029a0d28e69da52d6587eee86229ef31
#
_cell.length_a   1.000
_cell.length_b   1.000
_cell.length_c   1.000
_cell.angle_alpha   90.00
_cell.angle_beta   90.00
_cell.angle_gamma   90.00
#
_symmetry.space_group_name_H-M   'P 1'
#
loop_
_entity.id
_entity.type
_entity.pdbx_description
1 polymer ?
#
loop_
_entity_poly.entity_id
_entity_poly.type
_entity_poly.pdbx_seq_one_letter_code
_entity_poly.pdbx_strand_id
1 'polypeptide(L)'
;MEKTKKIKSPLHTSIVLLISSLVFLILLIVSISDYNKSQTSYSDLTYKEFTVDEVIRRYDAEMGYSYYISVCETEKRIFVNNLLAKQSVREGLDSLEKGDKIFCYLIEDSSNYDAVEIKDDETILPLEEYNDIYRNNSLFGLIVMPIGFILFIAFSIKYLFIYINKR
;
A
#
# COMPACT_ATOMS: atom_id res chain seq x y z
N MET A 1 37.52 25.24 24.08
CA MET A 1 36.08 25.13 24.48
C MET A 1 35.64 23.70 24.14
N GLU A 2 35.62 22.85 25.15
CA GLU A 2 35.16 21.48 25.05
C GLU A 2 33.64 21.49 24.97
N LYS A 3 33.08 21.07 23.83
CA LYS A 3 31.63 20.85 23.67
C LYS A 3 31.24 19.66 24.54
N THR A 4 30.76 19.89 25.75
CA THR A 4 30.13 18.87 26.57
C THR A 4 28.98 18.22 25.79
N LYS A 5 29.20 17.01 25.23
CA LYS A 5 28.16 16.17 24.68
C LYS A 5 27.13 15.92 25.80
N LYS A 6 25.98 16.56 25.74
CA LYS A 6 24.84 16.23 26.61
C LYS A 6 24.48 14.76 26.39
N ILE A 7 24.92 13.88 27.29
CA ILE A 7 24.52 12.47 27.29
C ILE A 7 23.03 12.45 27.58
N LYS A 8 22.24 12.03 26.59
CA LYS A 8 20.78 11.87 26.75
C LYS A 8 20.51 10.90 27.90
N SER A 9 19.54 11.21 28.76
CA SER A 9 19.20 10.33 29.89
C SER A 9 18.75 8.94 29.36
N PRO A 10 19.05 7.85 30.08
CA PRO A 10 18.61 6.50 29.69
C PRO A 10 17.09 6.41 29.49
N LEU A 11 16.31 7.14 30.29
CA LEU A 11 14.86 7.23 30.15
C LEU A 11 14.44 7.82 28.80
N HIS A 12 15.07 8.92 28.38
CA HIS A 12 14.77 9.53 27.09
C HIS A 12 15.08 8.56 25.93
N THR A 13 16.20 7.84 26.00
CA THR A 13 16.57 6.83 25.00
C THR A 13 15.55 5.68 24.97
N SER A 14 15.09 5.21 26.15
CA SER A 14 14.07 4.15 26.24
C SER A 14 12.75 4.61 25.59
N ILE A 15 12.29 5.83 25.84
CA ILE A 15 11.06 6.37 25.25
C ILE A 15 11.17 6.47 23.73
N VAL A 16 12.28 6.97 23.20
CA VAL A 16 12.50 7.06 21.74
C VAL A 16 12.47 5.67 21.09
N LEU A 17 13.11 4.69 21.70
CA LEU A 17 13.11 3.31 21.20
C LEU A 17 11.71 2.68 21.26
N LEU A 18 10.93 2.99 22.28
CA LEU A 18 9.53 2.51 22.37
C LEU A 18 8.67 3.10 21.25
N ILE A 19 8.79 4.41 21.00
CA ILE A 19 8.07 5.06 19.89
C ILE A 19 8.49 4.45 18.54
N SER A 20 9.80 4.23 18.35
CA SER A 20 10.30 3.58 17.13
C SER A 20 9.73 2.16 16.96
N SER A 21 9.58 1.39 18.05
CA SER A 21 8.97 0.04 17.97
C SER A 21 7.51 0.09 17.51
N LEU A 22 6.74 1.11 17.94
CA LEU A 22 5.37 1.29 17.48
C LEU A 22 5.29 1.57 15.97
N VAL A 23 6.24 2.33 15.42
CA VAL A 23 6.31 2.55 13.96
C VAL A 23 6.53 1.22 13.23
N PHE A 24 7.47 0.37 13.69
CA PHE A 24 7.68 -0.95 13.11
C PHE A 24 6.44 -1.84 13.21
N LEU A 25 5.69 -1.77 14.30
CA LEU A 25 4.43 -2.51 14.44
C LEU A 25 3.38 -2.06 13.42
N ILE A 26 3.22 -0.74 13.22
CA ILE A 26 2.29 -0.20 12.22
C ILE A 26 2.67 -0.67 10.83
N LEU A 27 3.96 -0.57 10.47
CA LEU A 27 4.46 -1.03 9.17
C LEU A 27 4.27 -2.54 8.97
N LEU A 28 4.40 -3.34 10.03
CA LEU A 28 4.09 -4.78 9.99
C LEU A 28 2.62 -5.03 9.67
N ILE A 29 1.70 -4.30 10.31
CA ILE A 29 0.26 -4.43 10.07
C ILE A 29 -0.05 -4.09 8.59
N VAL A 30 0.53 -3.03 8.05
CA VAL A 30 0.39 -2.67 6.63
C VAL A 30 0.91 -3.80 5.72
N SER A 31 2.09 -4.36 6.03
CA SER A 31 2.67 -5.47 5.25
C SER A 31 1.80 -6.73 5.28
N ILE A 32 1.16 -7.04 6.42
CA ILE A 32 0.19 -8.16 6.52
C ILE A 32 -1.04 -7.86 5.65
N SER A 33 -1.54 -6.63 5.67
CA SER A 33 -2.67 -6.23 4.83
C SER A 33 -2.36 -6.39 3.35
N ASP A 34 -1.18 -5.94 2.90
CA ASP A 34 -0.74 -6.09 1.52
C ASP A 34 -0.53 -7.56 1.13
N TYR A 35 0.01 -8.37 2.04
CA TYR A 35 0.12 -9.81 1.81
C TYR A 35 -1.25 -10.46 1.62
N ASN A 36 -2.24 -10.10 2.42
CA ASN A 36 -3.60 -10.61 2.26
C ASN A 36 -4.20 -10.22 0.90
N LYS A 37 -3.97 -8.99 0.43
CA LYS A 37 -4.35 -8.57 -0.92
C LYS A 37 -3.68 -9.39 -2.01
N SER A 38 -2.44 -9.84 -1.81
CA SER A 38 -1.72 -10.67 -2.77
C SER A 38 -2.27 -12.10 -2.91
N GLN A 39 -3.21 -12.50 -2.05
CA GLN A 39 -3.91 -13.79 -2.10
C GLN A 39 -5.31 -13.67 -2.73
N THR A 40 -5.63 -12.53 -3.32
CA THR A 40 -6.93 -12.28 -3.95
C THR A 40 -7.18 -13.28 -5.09
N SER A 41 -8.34 -13.90 -5.11
CA SER A 41 -8.79 -14.82 -6.13
C SER A 41 -10.08 -14.33 -6.78
N TYR A 42 -10.43 -14.87 -7.96
CA TYR A 42 -11.66 -14.46 -8.65
C TYR A 42 -12.94 -14.71 -7.83
N SER A 43 -12.91 -15.66 -6.88
CA SER A 43 -14.05 -15.90 -5.97
C SER A 43 -14.33 -14.77 -4.99
N ASP A 44 -13.33 -13.91 -4.76
CA ASP A 44 -13.39 -12.82 -3.80
C ASP A 44 -13.74 -11.48 -4.46
N LEU A 45 -13.92 -11.49 -5.79
CA LEU A 45 -14.09 -10.31 -6.61
C LEU A 45 -15.49 -10.22 -7.20
N THR A 46 -15.94 -8.98 -7.38
CA THR A 46 -17.17 -8.71 -8.14
C THR A 46 -16.83 -8.45 -9.59
N TYR A 47 -17.42 -9.25 -10.50
CA TYR A 47 -17.29 -9.05 -11.94
C TYR A 47 -18.38 -8.10 -12.42
N LYS A 48 -17.99 -7.07 -13.18
CA LYS A 48 -18.91 -6.11 -13.80
C LYS A 48 -18.43 -5.68 -15.18
N GLU A 49 -19.40 -5.41 -16.07
CA GLU A 49 -19.19 -4.75 -17.35
C GLU A 49 -19.57 -3.28 -17.21
N PHE A 50 -18.76 -2.39 -17.78
CA PHE A 50 -19.00 -0.95 -17.76
C PHE A 50 -18.72 -0.33 -19.13
N THR A 51 -19.38 0.81 -19.37
CA THR A 51 -19.12 1.69 -20.49
C THR A 51 -18.31 2.90 -20.01
N VAL A 52 -17.14 3.12 -20.56
CA VAL A 52 -16.26 4.24 -20.20
C VAL A 52 -16.92 5.57 -20.55
N ASP A 53 -16.99 6.48 -19.60
CA ASP A 53 -17.38 7.88 -19.84
C ASP A 53 -16.16 8.79 -19.92
N GLU A 54 -15.21 8.65 -18.98
CA GLU A 54 -13.99 9.45 -18.92
C GLU A 54 -12.88 8.71 -18.17
N VAL A 55 -11.64 8.86 -18.65
CA VAL A 55 -10.45 8.38 -17.94
C VAL A 55 -9.68 9.59 -17.40
N ILE A 56 -9.57 9.68 -16.08
CA ILE A 56 -8.90 10.78 -15.39
C ILE A 56 -7.57 10.27 -14.81
N ARG A 57 -6.47 10.77 -15.36
CA ARG A 57 -5.13 10.51 -14.86
C ARG A 57 -4.71 11.58 -13.85
N ARG A 58 -4.23 11.15 -12.68
CA ARG A 58 -3.65 12.02 -11.67
C ARG A 58 -2.19 11.67 -11.46
N TYR A 59 -1.35 12.69 -11.36
CA TYR A 59 0.06 12.55 -11.04
C TYR A 59 0.34 13.11 -9.66
N ASP A 60 1.00 12.31 -8.82
CA ASP A 60 1.55 12.73 -7.54
C ASP A 60 3.08 12.62 -7.61
N ALA A 61 3.80 13.65 -7.16
CA ALA A 61 5.25 13.72 -7.27
C ALA A 61 5.98 12.64 -6.46
N GLU A 62 5.37 12.15 -5.38
CA GLU A 62 5.93 11.14 -4.49
C GLU A 62 5.44 9.72 -4.86
N MET A 63 4.19 9.60 -5.29
CA MET A 63 3.52 8.32 -5.50
C MET A 63 3.37 7.92 -6.98
N GLY A 64 3.54 8.85 -7.92
CA GLY A 64 3.41 8.58 -9.35
C GLY A 64 1.97 8.72 -9.87
N TYR A 65 1.62 7.93 -10.91
CA TYR A 65 0.32 8.04 -11.58
C TYR A 65 -0.73 7.15 -10.92
N SER A 66 -1.94 7.68 -10.75
CA SER A 66 -3.15 6.93 -10.44
C SER A 66 -4.25 7.27 -11.44
N TYR A 67 -5.21 6.36 -11.64
CA TYR A 67 -6.29 6.54 -12.61
C TYR A 67 -7.64 6.40 -11.93
N TYR A 68 -8.60 7.20 -12.40
CA TYR A 68 -10.02 7.13 -12.07
C TYR A 68 -10.78 7.02 -13.37
N ILE A 69 -11.51 5.92 -13.55
CA ILE A 69 -12.34 5.72 -14.73
C ILE A 69 -13.79 6.00 -14.30
N SER A 70 -14.37 7.04 -14.86
CA SER A 70 -15.80 7.32 -14.75
C SER A 70 -16.55 6.44 -15.74
N VAL A 71 -17.67 5.87 -15.32
CA VAL A 71 -18.47 4.93 -16.13
C VAL A 71 -19.91 5.39 -16.19
N CYS A 72 -20.64 5.00 -17.25
CA CYS A 72 -22.00 5.46 -17.49
C CYS A 72 -23.02 4.85 -16.52
N GLU A 73 -22.75 3.68 -15.97
CA GLU A 73 -23.72 2.88 -15.19
C GLU A 73 -23.83 3.29 -13.73
N THR A 74 -22.87 4.07 -13.20
CA THR A 74 -22.83 4.43 -11.78
C THR A 74 -22.06 5.72 -11.53
N GLU A 75 -22.34 6.39 -10.40
CA GLU A 75 -21.56 7.54 -9.94
C GLU A 75 -20.21 7.15 -9.30
N LYS A 76 -20.04 5.88 -8.91
CA LYS A 76 -18.77 5.37 -8.40
C LYS A 76 -17.77 5.27 -9.53
N ARG A 77 -16.52 5.63 -9.24
CA ARG A 77 -15.41 5.52 -10.18
C ARG A 77 -14.63 4.24 -9.96
N ILE A 78 -14.06 3.70 -11.03
CA ILE A 78 -13.09 2.62 -10.94
C ILE A 78 -11.74 3.26 -10.66
N PHE A 79 -11.09 2.86 -9.59
CA PHE A 79 -9.80 3.38 -9.16
C PHE A 79 -8.68 2.38 -9.45
N VAL A 80 -7.67 2.81 -10.18
CA VAL A 80 -6.41 2.09 -10.38
C VAL A 80 -5.31 2.83 -9.62
N ASN A 81 -4.83 2.20 -8.60
CA ASN A 81 -3.87 2.79 -7.69
C ASN A 81 -2.48 2.92 -8.37
N ASN A 82 -1.66 3.85 -7.89
CA ASN A 82 -0.34 4.17 -8.43
C ASN A 82 0.63 2.97 -8.48
N LEU A 83 0.53 2.02 -7.57
CA LEU A 83 1.36 0.81 -7.57
C LEU A 83 1.06 -0.08 -8.79
N LEU A 84 -0.20 -0.12 -9.22
CA LEU A 84 -0.67 -0.89 -10.37
C LEU A 84 -0.44 -0.14 -11.71
N ALA A 85 -0.28 1.17 -11.69
CA ALA A 85 -0.14 1.99 -12.88
C ALA A 85 1.29 1.95 -13.47
N LYS A 86 1.81 0.75 -13.76
CA LYS A 86 3.03 0.53 -14.52
C LYS A 86 2.87 1.01 -15.97
N GLN A 87 3.96 1.06 -16.73
CA GLN A 87 3.94 1.61 -18.09
C GLN A 87 2.95 0.90 -19.01
N SER A 88 2.93 -0.43 -19.03
CA SER A 88 2.00 -1.22 -19.84
C SER A 88 0.54 -0.96 -19.48
N VAL A 89 0.23 -0.93 -18.19
CA VAL A 89 -1.13 -0.62 -17.69
C VAL A 89 -1.53 0.82 -18.05
N ARG A 90 -0.61 1.78 -17.93
CA ARG A 90 -0.87 3.18 -18.30
C ARG A 90 -1.17 3.32 -19.79
N GLU A 91 -0.39 2.68 -20.65
CA GLU A 91 -0.61 2.71 -22.10
C GLU A 91 -1.99 2.15 -22.46
N GLY A 92 -2.41 1.04 -21.82
CA GLY A 92 -3.75 0.48 -22.01
C GLY A 92 -4.86 1.39 -21.46
N LEU A 93 -4.69 1.98 -20.27
CA LEU A 93 -5.68 2.90 -19.70
C LEU A 93 -5.76 4.22 -20.47
N ASP A 94 -4.64 4.73 -20.97
CA ASP A 94 -4.58 5.96 -21.79
C ASP A 94 -5.17 5.76 -23.21
N SER A 95 -5.32 4.50 -23.67
CA SER A 95 -5.95 4.18 -24.96
C SER A 95 -7.47 4.05 -24.89
N LEU A 96 -8.05 3.95 -23.69
CA LEU A 96 -9.50 3.86 -23.53
C LEU A 96 -10.19 5.15 -23.94
N GLU A 97 -11.22 5.03 -24.76
CA GLU A 97 -12.02 6.14 -25.25
C GLU A 97 -13.44 6.11 -24.63
N LYS A 98 -14.11 7.24 -24.68
CA LYS A 98 -15.52 7.32 -24.26
C LYS A 98 -16.39 6.39 -25.13
N GLY A 99 -17.13 5.52 -24.48
CA GLY A 99 -18.02 4.54 -25.11
C GLY A 99 -17.40 3.13 -25.18
N ASP A 100 -16.12 2.96 -24.86
CA ASP A 100 -15.52 1.66 -24.81
C ASP A 100 -16.13 0.81 -23.70
N LYS A 101 -16.24 -0.49 -23.96
CA LYS A 101 -16.74 -1.46 -22.98
C LYS A 101 -15.58 -2.14 -22.29
N ILE A 102 -15.53 -2.02 -20.98
CA ILE A 102 -14.52 -2.68 -20.16
C ILE A 102 -15.17 -3.70 -19.23
N PHE A 103 -14.43 -4.80 -19.02
CA PHE A 103 -14.80 -5.87 -18.11
C PHE A 103 -13.87 -5.83 -16.91
N CYS A 104 -14.42 -5.68 -15.70
CA CYS A 104 -13.63 -5.48 -14.52
C CYS A 104 -13.92 -6.53 -13.45
N TYR A 105 -12.86 -7.02 -12.80
CA TYR A 105 -12.94 -7.66 -11.50
C TYR A 105 -12.53 -6.63 -10.43
N LEU A 106 -13.39 -6.42 -9.45
CA LEU A 106 -13.34 -5.28 -8.55
C LEU A 106 -13.47 -5.71 -7.10
N ILE A 107 -12.84 -4.94 -6.21
CA ILE A 107 -13.17 -4.91 -4.79
C ILE A 107 -14.09 -3.70 -4.56
N GLU A 108 -15.29 -3.94 -4.03
CA GLU A 108 -16.25 -2.86 -3.74
C GLU A 108 -15.87 -2.17 -2.43
N ASP A 109 -15.51 -0.89 -2.52
CA ASP A 109 -15.39 -0.01 -1.36
C ASP A 109 -16.59 0.94 -1.28
N SER A 110 -16.72 1.65 -0.18
CA SER A 110 -17.84 2.57 0.08
C SER A 110 -17.93 3.71 -0.95
N SER A 111 -16.79 4.20 -1.45
CA SER A 111 -16.70 5.38 -2.32
C SER A 111 -16.36 5.09 -3.77
N ASN A 112 -15.57 4.04 -4.03
CA ASN A 112 -15.08 3.69 -5.35
C ASN A 112 -15.11 2.17 -5.55
N TYR A 113 -14.77 1.74 -6.76
CA TYR A 113 -14.42 0.37 -7.08
C TYR A 113 -12.90 0.27 -7.22
N ASP A 114 -12.23 -0.50 -6.38
CA ASP A 114 -10.80 -0.76 -6.55
C ASP A 114 -10.60 -1.80 -7.64
N ALA A 115 -9.93 -1.43 -8.73
CA ALA A 115 -9.66 -2.32 -9.84
C ALA A 115 -8.59 -3.35 -9.48
N VAL A 116 -8.90 -4.60 -9.71
CA VAL A 116 -7.98 -5.75 -9.59
C VAL A 116 -7.60 -6.30 -10.95
N GLU A 117 -8.56 -6.38 -11.86
CA GLU A 117 -8.35 -6.75 -13.25
C GLU A 117 -9.23 -5.87 -14.14
N ILE A 118 -8.67 -5.40 -15.26
CA ILE A 118 -9.38 -4.64 -16.30
C ILE A 118 -9.09 -5.28 -17.65
N LYS A 119 -10.14 -5.54 -18.40
CA LYS A 119 -10.10 -6.03 -19.78
C LYS A 119 -10.96 -5.15 -20.67
N ASP A 120 -10.43 -4.86 -21.82
CA ASP A 120 -11.13 -4.41 -23.02
C ASP A 120 -11.04 -5.56 -24.02
N ASP A 121 -10.65 -5.34 -25.26
CA ASP A 121 -10.32 -6.42 -26.21
C ASP A 121 -9.10 -7.23 -25.74
N GLU A 122 -8.14 -6.58 -25.07
CA GLU A 122 -6.97 -7.18 -24.42
C GLU A 122 -6.98 -6.93 -22.90
N THR A 123 -6.21 -7.72 -22.17
CA THR A 123 -6.09 -7.52 -20.71
C THR A 123 -5.17 -6.33 -20.43
N ILE A 124 -5.73 -5.23 -19.91
CA ILE A 124 -5.01 -4.02 -19.51
C ILE A 124 -4.30 -4.21 -18.17
N LEU A 125 -5.02 -4.73 -17.17
CA LEU A 125 -4.50 -5.02 -15.84
C LEU A 125 -4.85 -6.48 -15.50
N PRO A 126 -3.88 -7.42 -15.47
CA PRO A 126 -4.14 -8.80 -15.09
C PRO A 126 -4.13 -9.00 -13.56
N LEU A 127 -4.99 -9.91 -13.06
CA LEU A 127 -5.02 -10.29 -11.64
C LEU A 127 -3.66 -10.77 -11.12
N GLU A 128 -2.89 -11.48 -11.94
CA GLU A 128 -1.56 -11.97 -11.54
C GLU A 128 -0.61 -10.80 -11.23
N GLU A 129 -0.64 -9.74 -12.05
CA GLU A 129 0.17 -8.55 -11.82
C GLU A 129 -0.24 -7.81 -10.54
N TYR A 130 -1.54 -7.72 -10.26
CA TYR A 130 -2.07 -7.20 -9.00
C TYR A 130 -1.49 -7.98 -7.81
N ASN A 131 -1.63 -9.30 -7.81
CA ASN A 131 -1.15 -10.17 -6.74
C ASN A 131 0.37 -10.08 -6.55
N ASP A 132 1.14 -10.06 -7.65
CA ASP A 132 2.61 -9.97 -7.63
C ASP A 132 3.11 -8.67 -7.02
N ILE A 133 2.47 -7.55 -7.33
CA ILE A 133 2.84 -6.23 -6.79
C ILE A 133 2.64 -6.21 -5.27
N TYR A 134 1.47 -6.63 -4.79
CA TYR A 134 1.20 -6.65 -3.36
C TYR A 134 2.07 -7.67 -2.63
N ARG A 135 2.35 -8.84 -3.23
CA ARG A 135 3.26 -9.84 -2.68
C ARG A 135 4.68 -9.28 -2.53
N ASN A 136 5.23 -8.67 -3.56
CA ASN A 136 6.60 -8.13 -3.53
C ASN A 136 6.75 -6.98 -2.52
N ASN A 137 5.76 -6.11 -2.41
CA ASN A 137 5.77 -5.04 -1.43
C ASN A 137 5.67 -5.55 0.01
N SER A 138 4.90 -6.60 0.26
CA SER A 138 4.69 -7.15 1.60
C SER A 138 5.86 -7.98 2.11
N LEU A 139 6.56 -8.73 1.26
CA LEU A 139 7.61 -9.67 1.67
C LEU A 139 8.72 -9.01 2.49
N PHE A 140 9.22 -7.86 2.04
CA PHE A 140 10.24 -7.12 2.77
C PHE A 140 9.75 -6.72 4.16
N GLY A 141 8.54 -6.19 4.25
CA GLY A 141 7.93 -5.80 5.51
C GLY A 141 7.70 -6.95 6.47
N LEU A 142 7.23 -8.11 5.98
CA LEU A 142 6.98 -9.30 6.78
C LEU A 142 8.26 -9.90 7.41
N ILE A 143 9.42 -9.68 6.79
CA ILE A 143 10.71 -10.17 7.31
C ILE A 143 11.37 -9.11 8.20
N VAL A 144 11.49 -7.88 7.73
CA VAL A 144 12.31 -6.84 8.38
C VAL A 144 11.59 -6.20 9.56
N MET A 145 10.26 -5.97 9.46
CA MET A 145 9.53 -5.26 10.49
C MET A 145 9.42 -6.00 11.83
N PRO A 146 9.18 -7.33 11.89
CA PRO A 146 9.21 -8.07 13.16
C PRO A 146 10.58 -8.02 13.84
N ILE A 147 11.66 -8.15 13.08
CA ILE A 147 13.03 -8.08 13.60
C ILE A 147 13.28 -6.70 14.22
N GLY A 148 12.96 -5.64 13.49
CA GLY A 148 13.07 -4.27 13.98
C GLY A 148 12.26 -4.04 15.25
N PHE A 149 11.00 -4.46 15.28
CA PHE A 149 10.12 -4.36 16.43
C PHE A 149 10.72 -5.02 17.68
N ILE A 150 11.17 -6.28 17.58
CA ILE A 150 11.77 -7.03 18.69
C ILE A 150 13.05 -6.36 19.19
N LEU A 151 13.93 -5.93 18.29
CA LEU A 151 15.18 -5.28 18.65
C LEU A 151 14.93 -3.96 19.39
N PHE A 152 14.06 -3.11 18.90
CA PHE A 152 13.77 -1.81 19.53
C PHE A 152 13.10 -1.97 20.90
N ILE A 153 12.21 -2.95 21.08
CA ILE A 153 11.64 -3.27 22.40
C ILE A 153 12.74 -3.77 23.34
N ALA A 154 13.58 -4.70 22.92
CA ALA A 154 14.64 -5.25 23.77
C ALA A 154 15.61 -4.17 24.25
N PHE A 155 16.02 -3.27 23.34
CA PHE A 155 16.85 -2.12 23.72
C PHE A 155 16.12 -1.14 24.60
N SER A 156 14.84 -0.86 24.39
CA SER A 156 14.05 0.01 25.25
C SER A 156 14.00 -0.51 26.67
N ILE A 157 13.73 -1.80 26.87
CA ILE A 157 13.73 -2.46 28.18
C ILE A 157 15.10 -2.36 28.85
N LYS A 158 16.20 -2.62 28.11
CA LYS A 158 17.57 -2.48 28.62
C LYS A 158 17.85 -1.08 29.16
N TYR A 159 17.51 -0.04 28.40
CA TYR A 159 17.73 1.34 28.84
C TYR A 159 16.84 1.76 30.00
N LEU A 160 15.61 1.24 30.08
CA LEU A 160 14.73 1.44 31.22
C LEU A 160 15.34 0.80 32.51
N PHE A 161 15.88 -0.41 32.41
CA PHE A 161 16.58 -1.08 33.51
C PHE A 161 17.79 -0.29 34.02
N ILE A 162 18.60 0.24 33.07
CA ILE A 162 19.75 1.11 33.42
C ILE A 162 19.28 2.37 34.15
N TYR A 163 18.15 2.93 33.76
CA TYR A 163 17.59 4.12 34.42
C TYR A 163 17.11 3.81 35.84
N ILE A 164 16.41 2.69 36.03
CA ILE A 164 15.91 2.29 37.36
C ILE A 164 17.05 2.01 38.33
N ASN A 165 18.09 1.28 37.88
CA ASN A 165 19.22 0.90 38.73
C ASN A 165 20.20 2.05 39.04
N LYS A 166 20.06 3.20 38.40
CA LYS A 166 20.85 4.41 38.69
C LYS A 166 20.17 5.40 39.64
N ARG A 167 18.94 5.08 40.08
CA ARG A 167 18.21 5.83 41.09
C ARG A 167 18.43 5.23 42.47
#